data_bd2d816de22ac102a34df46c9fb74a4e
#
_entry.id   bd2d816de22ac102a34df46c9fb74a4e
#
_cell.length_a   1.000
_cell.length_b   1.000
_cell.length_c   1.000
_cell.angle_alpha   90.00
_cell.angle_beta   90.00
_cell.angle_gamma   90.00
#
_symmetry.space_group_name_H-M   'P 1'
#
loop_
_entity.id
_entity.type
_entity.pdbx_description
1 polymer ?
#
loop_
_entity_poly.entity_id
_entity_poly.type
_entity_poly.pdbx_seq_one_letter_code
_entity_poly.pdbx_strand_id
1 'polypeptide(L)'
;MAFGILECPHFPDGNVPGTALLDDLNAAKNYNEEEVSNLKKGTGRYSHVVLVPQPSDDPNDPLNYPRWRKEANFWTLSFMAGLVGGIGPLLAPGYTVLAEQWGISVNDVAATNGDLVLALGIIMIFIPPVAAKIGRRPCYILGGLCLFFCVIWSAVSKNLTSFMWSRIFQGFGMAAFEGLVVSTIADQYFVHERGFRSAVWGWAILGINITPICNGYIIGSDTLGYRWAFWIIAIFLGLATVGIILFCHETAYDRDPIFNTDTHSAADAAAVNHATEEIEKSSDGTPKPVASIEHIEKGVSPTPTRRPIAYQQPKSYLQTLAPISYHGKISVPKAIIRPFPFFLSPIVVYTTFLYGLTTCWLVVLSVISSIVFAAEPYGFDSTATGLVSIGPLVATIPATLIAGPLTDWVGIWFARRNGGRFEPEFRLVLMIPMLILEVLPFMGWSLMTRRTDIPWIGPVMMYSLINAGQSIGSTAIVAYIIDCHRQYTAEAMSVVNLTKNLVLYGFTQFAADWVTAQGIPNTMGTLAGVTAFCILTTVPMYIYGKRARSWIARHEALFLATEKLNAGK
;
A
#
# COMPACT_ATOMS: atom_id res chain seq x y z
N MET A 1 -30.71 -11.96 4.67
CA MET A 1 -29.29 -12.38 4.58
C MET A 1 -28.79 -12.08 3.17
N ALA A 2 -27.90 -11.13 3.03
CA ALA A 2 -27.30 -10.78 1.73
C ALA A 2 -26.25 -11.83 1.36
N PHE A 3 -26.56 -12.72 0.42
CA PHE A 3 -25.62 -13.73 -0.11
C PHE A 3 -24.82 -14.53 0.94
N GLY A 4 -25.41 -14.86 2.08
CA GLY A 4 -24.77 -15.62 3.15
C GLY A 4 -24.08 -14.77 4.23
N ILE A 5 -24.06 -13.45 4.09
CA ILE A 5 -23.55 -12.53 5.12
C ILE A 5 -24.57 -12.46 6.27
N LEU A 6 -24.10 -12.67 7.49
CA LEU A 6 -24.96 -12.62 8.69
C LEU A 6 -25.25 -11.18 9.08
N GLU A 7 -26.54 -10.85 9.16
CA GLU A 7 -27.00 -9.53 9.62
C GLU A 7 -26.61 -9.27 11.09
N CYS A 8 -26.49 -7.99 11.42
CA CYS A 8 -26.15 -7.56 12.75
C CYS A 8 -27.38 -7.11 13.53
N PRO A 9 -27.72 -7.74 14.68
CA PRO A 9 -28.89 -7.38 15.46
C PRO A 9 -28.80 -5.99 16.13
N HIS A 10 -27.60 -5.42 16.24
CA HIS A 10 -27.36 -4.13 16.91
C HIS A 10 -27.50 -2.91 15.99
N PHE A 11 -27.65 -3.11 14.70
CA PHE A 11 -27.88 -2.06 13.70
C PHE A 11 -29.11 -2.46 12.88
N PRO A 12 -30.35 -2.18 13.38
CA PRO A 12 -31.59 -2.61 12.73
C PRO A 12 -31.77 -2.03 11.34
N ASP A 13 -31.24 -0.83 11.08
CA ASP A 13 -31.30 -0.16 9.77
C ASP A 13 -30.28 -0.70 8.77
N GLY A 14 -29.43 -1.66 9.18
CA GLY A 14 -28.40 -2.27 8.33
C GLY A 14 -27.20 -1.36 8.01
N ASN A 15 -27.15 -0.16 8.58
CA ASN A 15 -26.08 0.84 8.35
C ASN A 15 -24.87 0.56 9.28
N VAL A 16 -24.17 -0.53 9.03
CA VAL A 16 -22.89 -0.82 9.67
C VAL A 16 -21.79 -0.05 8.93
N PRO A 17 -20.81 0.57 9.63
CA PRO A 17 -19.70 1.27 8.95
C PRO A 17 -19.07 0.44 7.83
N GLY A 18 -18.87 1.06 6.66
CA GLY A 18 -18.40 0.40 5.45
C GLY A 18 -19.50 -0.11 4.51
N THR A 19 -20.75 -0.26 4.96
CA THR A 19 -21.90 -0.50 4.07
C THR A 19 -22.26 0.80 3.34
N ALA A 20 -22.48 0.74 2.01
CA ALA A 20 -22.87 1.89 1.20
C ALA A 20 -24.05 1.53 0.30
N LEU A 21 -24.91 2.51 -0.02
CA LEU A 21 -25.94 2.34 -1.02
C LEU A 21 -25.36 2.62 -2.41
N LEU A 22 -25.77 1.82 -3.42
CA LEU A 22 -25.38 2.05 -4.82
C LEU A 22 -25.95 3.37 -5.34
N ASP A 23 -27.09 3.79 -4.81
CA ASP A 23 -27.68 5.08 -5.12
C ASP A 23 -26.80 6.21 -4.58
N ASP A 24 -26.15 6.05 -3.43
CA ASP A 24 -25.16 6.99 -2.92
C ASP A 24 -23.86 6.94 -3.74
N LEU A 25 -23.46 5.77 -4.22
CA LEU A 25 -22.33 5.63 -5.17
C LEU A 25 -22.65 6.19 -6.56
N ASN A 26 -23.93 6.21 -6.94
CA ASN A 26 -24.45 6.84 -8.14
C ASN A 26 -25.05 8.24 -7.86
N ALA A 27 -25.11 8.68 -6.63
CA ALA A 27 -25.72 9.94 -6.21
C ALA A 27 -25.05 11.15 -6.88
N ALA A 28 -23.79 11.02 -7.29
CA ALA A 28 -23.18 11.97 -8.22
C ALA A 28 -23.95 12.14 -9.56
N LYS A 29 -24.93 11.28 -9.87
CA LYS A 29 -25.84 11.39 -11.02
C LYS A 29 -27.26 11.82 -10.67
N ASN A 30 -27.68 11.70 -9.41
CA ASN A 30 -29.08 11.86 -8.98
C ASN A 30 -29.28 13.00 -7.96
N TYR A 31 -28.29 13.90 -7.79
CA TYR A 31 -28.51 15.10 -6.98
C TYR A 31 -29.56 16.00 -7.62
N ASN A 32 -30.48 16.54 -6.84
CA ASN A 32 -31.29 17.67 -7.25
C ASN A 32 -30.35 18.79 -7.71
N GLU A 33 -30.62 19.36 -8.90
CA GLU A 33 -29.73 20.37 -9.51
C GLU A 33 -29.50 21.58 -8.57
N GLU A 34 -30.42 21.89 -7.68
CA GLU A 34 -30.28 22.96 -6.66
C GLU A 34 -29.29 22.63 -5.55
N GLU A 35 -29.23 21.38 -5.06
CA GLU A 35 -28.30 20.96 -4.01
C GLU A 35 -26.85 20.81 -4.49
N VAL A 36 -26.66 20.64 -5.80
CA VAL A 36 -25.34 20.46 -6.44
C VAL A 36 -24.83 21.73 -7.11
N SER A 37 -25.65 22.79 -7.18
CA SER A 37 -25.29 24.05 -7.88
C SER A 37 -24.04 24.70 -7.31
N ASN A 38 -23.82 24.59 -5.99
CA ASN A 38 -22.73 25.24 -5.26
C ASN A 38 -21.48 24.34 -5.09
N LEU A 39 -21.54 23.04 -5.51
CA LEU A 39 -20.39 22.15 -5.42
C LEU A 39 -19.48 22.33 -6.64
N LYS A 40 -18.16 22.38 -6.38
CA LYS A 40 -17.16 22.45 -7.45
C LYS A 40 -17.19 21.16 -8.28
N LYS A 41 -17.36 21.34 -9.60
CA LYS A 41 -17.39 20.25 -10.59
C LYS A 41 -16.06 20.17 -11.33
N GLY A 42 -15.78 19.00 -11.89
CA GLY A 42 -14.62 18.79 -12.74
C GLY A 42 -14.62 19.67 -13.98
N THR A 43 -13.51 19.75 -14.69
CA THR A 43 -13.37 20.52 -15.92
C THR A 43 -13.28 19.61 -17.15
N GLY A 44 -13.76 20.09 -18.31
CA GLY A 44 -13.68 19.36 -19.58
C GLY A 44 -14.51 18.08 -19.59
N ARG A 45 -13.88 16.92 -19.82
CA ARG A 45 -14.56 15.61 -19.91
C ARG A 45 -15.29 15.22 -18.61
N TYR A 46 -14.89 15.79 -17.48
CA TYR A 46 -15.43 15.50 -16.14
C TYR A 46 -16.32 16.62 -15.60
N SER A 47 -16.83 17.52 -16.46
CA SER A 47 -17.68 18.65 -16.06
C SER A 47 -19.00 18.24 -15.36
N HIS A 48 -19.43 17.00 -15.54
CA HIS A 48 -20.61 16.41 -14.89
C HIS A 48 -20.27 15.71 -13.55
N VAL A 49 -18.99 15.59 -13.19
CA VAL A 49 -18.54 14.88 -11.98
C VAL A 49 -18.30 15.89 -10.87
N VAL A 50 -18.96 15.73 -9.73
CA VAL A 50 -18.68 16.49 -8.51
C VAL A 50 -17.31 16.08 -7.99
N LEU A 51 -16.46 17.06 -7.66
CA LEU A 51 -15.12 16.81 -7.15
C LEU A 51 -15.19 16.29 -5.71
N VAL A 52 -14.53 15.16 -5.44
CA VAL A 52 -14.43 14.57 -4.11
C VAL A 52 -12.94 14.24 -3.86
N PRO A 53 -12.35 14.69 -2.74
CA PRO A 53 -12.87 15.67 -1.79
C PRO A 53 -13.05 17.06 -2.42
N GLN A 54 -13.91 17.91 -1.83
CA GLN A 54 -14.09 19.28 -2.34
C GLN A 54 -12.80 20.09 -2.12
N PRO A 55 -12.23 20.72 -3.17
CA PRO A 55 -11.05 21.54 -3.01
C PRO A 55 -11.41 22.84 -2.26
N SER A 56 -10.60 23.22 -1.29
CA SER A 56 -10.72 24.53 -0.63
C SER A 56 -10.46 25.67 -1.63
N ASP A 57 -10.83 26.90 -1.28
CA ASP A 57 -10.51 28.09 -2.11
C ASP A 57 -9.06 28.55 -1.92
N ASP A 58 -8.29 27.90 -1.04
CA ASP A 58 -6.88 28.22 -0.84
C ASP A 58 -6.06 27.77 -2.06
N PRO A 59 -5.36 28.69 -2.74
CA PRO A 59 -4.46 28.34 -3.85
C PRO A 59 -3.31 27.43 -3.44
N ASN A 60 -3.02 27.30 -2.13
CA ASN A 60 -1.99 26.44 -1.58
C ASN A 60 -2.48 25.00 -1.28
N ASP A 61 -3.77 24.71 -1.45
CA ASP A 61 -4.28 23.34 -1.37
C ASP A 61 -3.67 22.48 -2.49
N PRO A 62 -3.05 21.32 -2.21
CA PRO A 62 -2.48 20.43 -3.22
C PRO A 62 -3.47 20.00 -4.30
N LEU A 63 -4.78 19.95 -3.99
CA LEU A 63 -5.83 19.68 -4.97
C LEU A 63 -5.97 20.78 -6.04
N ASN A 64 -5.55 22.02 -5.74
CA ASN A 64 -5.63 23.14 -6.68
C ASN A 64 -4.36 23.32 -7.53
N TYR A 65 -3.30 22.53 -7.28
CA TYR A 65 -2.07 22.66 -8.05
C TYR A 65 -2.25 22.37 -9.54
N PRO A 66 -1.52 23.04 -10.43
CA PRO A 66 -1.59 22.80 -11.86
C PRO A 66 -1.16 21.35 -12.21
N ARG A 67 -1.76 20.76 -13.23
CA ARG A 67 -1.57 19.35 -13.60
C ARG A 67 -0.11 18.96 -13.77
N TRP A 68 0.70 19.79 -14.48
CA TRP A 68 2.11 19.49 -14.71
C TRP A 68 2.88 19.25 -13.40
N ARG A 69 2.54 20.01 -12.36
CA ARG A 69 3.19 19.94 -11.06
C ARG A 69 2.80 18.68 -10.30
N LYS A 70 1.51 18.31 -10.33
CA LYS A 70 1.03 17.05 -9.75
C LYS A 70 1.65 15.84 -10.46
N GLU A 71 1.69 15.86 -11.80
CA GLU A 71 2.25 14.77 -12.59
C GLU A 71 3.78 14.65 -12.40
N ALA A 72 4.51 15.77 -12.34
CA ALA A 72 5.94 15.74 -12.08
C ALA A 72 6.27 15.08 -10.72
N ASN A 73 5.53 15.45 -9.68
CA ASN A 73 5.68 14.82 -8.36
C ASN A 73 5.33 13.32 -8.43
N PHE A 74 4.19 12.98 -9.01
CA PHE A 74 3.69 11.62 -9.10
C PHE A 74 4.66 10.70 -9.84
N TRP A 75 5.13 11.08 -11.04
CA TRP A 75 6.04 10.26 -11.83
C TRP A 75 7.41 10.10 -11.17
N THR A 76 7.91 11.14 -10.51
CA THR A 76 9.17 11.06 -9.75
C THR A 76 9.04 10.08 -8.57
N LEU A 77 7.97 10.15 -7.79
CA LEU A 77 7.72 9.22 -6.69
C LEU A 77 7.46 7.80 -7.19
N SER A 78 6.73 7.62 -8.29
CA SER A 78 6.47 6.31 -8.88
C SER A 78 7.74 5.65 -9.42
N PHE A 79 8.63 6.43 -10.04
CA PHE A 79 9.93 5.94 -10.50
C PHE A 79 10.79 5.49 -9.31
N MET A 80 10.85 6.30 -8.25
CA MET A 80 11.57 5.93 -7.03
C MET A 80 10.96 4.68 -6.37
N ALA A 81 9.62 4.56 -6.30
CA ALA A 81 8.95 3.38 -5.77
C ALA A 81 9.28 2.10 -6.56
N GLY A 82 9.38 2.19 -7.88
CA GLY A 82 9.84 1.09 -8.73
C GLY A 82 11.26 0.63 -8.39
N LEU A 83 12.19 1.58 -8.20
CA LEU A 83 13.56 1.26 -7.78
C LEU A 83 13.59 0.63 -6.39
N VAL A 84 12.84 1.18 -5.45
CA VAL A 84 12.69 0.66 -4.07
C VAL A 84 12.19 -0.78 -4.07
N GLY A 85 11.15 -1.09 -4.87
CA GLY A 85 10.67 -2.46 -5.03
C GLY A 85 11.74 -3.44 -5.51
N GLY A 86 12.67 -2.98 -6.34
CA GLY A 86 13.78 -3.79 -6.87
C GLY A 86 14.93 -4.04 -5.89
N ILE A 87 15.07 -3.27 -4.81
CA ILE A 87 16.18 -3.40 -3.85
C ILE A 87 16.14 -4.73 -3.09
N GLY A 88 14.93 -5.22 -2.74
CA GLY A 88 14.76 -6.49 -2.05
C GLY A 88 15.41 -7.65 -2.82
N PRO A 89 14.91 -8.01 -4.01
CA PRO A 89 15.38 -9.14 -4.79
C PRO A 89 16.64 -8.85 -5.62
N LEU A 90 17.32 -7.73 -5.41
CA LEU A 90 18.46 -7.27 -6.20
C LEU A 90 19.55 -8.34 -6.37
N LEU A 91 19.84 -9.09 -5.31
CA LEU A 91 20.85 -10.13 -5.31
C LEU A 91 20.32 -11.55 -5.58
N ALA A 92 19.02 -11.72 -5.79
CA ALA A 92 18.43 -13.05 -5.93
C ALA A 92 19.17 -13.97 -6.95
N PRO A 93 19.58 -13.50 -8.15
CA PRO A 93 20.32 -14.33 -9.10
C PRO A 93 21.77 -14.63 -8.68
N GLY A 94 22.30 -13.91 -7.71
CA GLY A 94 23.72 -13.96 -7.30
C GLY A 94 23.96 -14.46 -5.87
N TYR A 95 22.95 -15.01 -5.19
CA TYR A 95 23.15 -15.51 -3.81
C TYR A 95 24.22 -16.59 -3.73
N THR A 96 24.26 -17.53 -4.67
CA THR A 96 25.26 -18.59 -4.76
C THR A 96 26.66 -18.05 -5.03
N VAL A 97 26.77 -17.12 -5.99
CA VAL A 97 28.05 -16.48 -6.36
C VAL A 97 28.66 -15.71 -5.18
N LEU A 98 27.82 -14.95 -4.47
CA LEU A 98 28.29 -14.16 -3.33
C LEU A 98 28.67 -15.05 -2.14
N ALA A 99 27.92 -16.13 -1.90
CA ALA A 99 28.20 -17.12 -0.88
C ALA A 99 29.58 -17.78 -1.12
N GLU A 100 29.87 -18.19 -2.35
CA GLU A 100 31.17 -18.74 -2.73
C GLU A 100 32.32 -17.74 -2.57
N GLN A 101 32.14 -16.48 -3.02
CA GLN A 101 33.18 -15.44 -2.93
C GLN A 101 33.55 -15.11 -1.48
N TRP A 102 32.60 -15.18 -0.56
CA TRP A 102 32.84 -14.86 0.84
C TRP A 102 33.05 -16.10 1.73
N GLY A 103 32.90 -17.30 1.19
CA GLY A 103 33.03 -18.57 1.93
C GLY A 103 31.99 -18.75 3.03
N ILE A 104 30.76 -18.28 2.79
CA ILE A 104 29.63 -18.32 3.72
C ILE A 104 28.44 -19.09 3.14
N SER A 105 27.44 -19.36 3.94
CA SER A 105 26.23 -20.05 3.46
C SER A 105 25.37 -19.13 2.59
N VAL A 106 24.61 -19.71 1.65
CA VAL A 106 23.60 -18.99 0.85
C VAL A 106 22.55 -18.38 1.77
N ASN A 107 22.23 -19.06 2.88
CA ASN A 107 21.27 -18.60 3.87
C ASN A 107 21.74 -17.31 4.57
N ASP A 108 23.03 -17.19 4.90
CA ASP A 108 23.58 -15.97 5.50
C ASP A 108 23.45 -14.76 4.57
N VAL A 109 23.63 -14.96 3.26
CA VAL A 109 23.43 -13.89 2.26
C VAL A 109 21.95 -13.53 2.15
N ALA A 110 21.06 -14.51 2.05
CA ALA A 110 19.63 -14.31 1.96
C ALA A 110 19.05 -13.65 3.23
N ALA A 111 19.57 -13.97 4.41
CA ALA A 111 19.18 -13.39 5.69
C ALA A 111 19.37 -11.86 5.72
N THR A 112 20.38 -11.31 5.03
CA THR A 112 20.57 -9.86 4.93
C THR A 112 19.39 -9.14 4.27
N ASN A 113 18.64 -9.81 3.39
CA ASN A 113 17.39 -9.28 2.85
C ASN A 113 16.28 -9.26 3.90
N GLY A 114 16.26 -10.24 4.79
CA GLY A 114 15.39 -10.24 5.98
C GLY A 114 15.65 -9.05 6.88
N ASP A 115 16.93 -8.76 7.18
CA ASP A 115 17.34 -7.64 8.02
C ASP A 115 16.87 -6.29 7.44
N LEU A 116 16.98 -6.13 6.12
CA LEU A 116 16.44 -4.97 5.40
C LEU A 116 14.93 -4.82 5.63
N VAL A 117 14.18 -5.92 5.47
CA VAL A 117 12.71 -5.92 5.58
C VAL A 117 12.27 -5.72 7.03
N LEU A 118 13.00 -6.26 8.00
CA LEU A 118 12.75 -6.00 9.42
C LEU A 118 12.86 -4.51 9.74
N ALA A 119 13.97 -3.88 9.31
CA ALA A 119 14.19 -2.46 9.49
C ALA A 119 13.11 -1.62 8.83
N LEU A 120 12.72 -1.96 7.59
CA LEU A 120 11.61 -1.37 6.87
C LEU A 120 10.30 -1.43 7.67
N GLY A 121 9.94 -2.62 8.17
CA GLY A 121 8.69 -2.82 8.92
C GLY A 121 8.63 -2.00 10.21
N ILE A 122 9.71 -1.95 10.96
CA ILE A 122 9.79 -1.17 12.20
C ILE A 122 9.63 0.33 11.90
N ILE A 123 10.35 0.84 10.91
CA ILE A 123 10.35 2.27 10.60
C ILE A 123 9.02 2.73 9.98
N MET A 124 8.30 1.87 9.28
CA MET A 124 6.99 2.20 8.72
C MET A 124 5.95 2.66 9.75
N ILE A 125 6.11 2.31 11.03
CA ILE A 125 5.22 2.82 12.10
C ILE A 125 5.54 4.29 12.41
N PHE A 126 6.80 4.69 12.32
CA PHE A 126 7.26 6.03 12.70
C PHE A 126 7.09 7.06 11.59
N ILE A 127 7.17 6.63 10.32
CA ILE A 127 7.17 7.56 9.17
C ILE A 127 5.86 8.35 9.04
N PRO A 128 4.64 7.76 9.06
CA PRO A 128 3.41 8.53 8.91
C PRO A 128 3.21 9.60 10.01
N PRO A 129 3.41 9.31 11.32
CA PRO A 129 3.35 10.33 12.37
C PRO A 129 4.38 11.45 12.21
N VAL A 130 5.60 11.11 11.80
CA VAL A 130 6.66 12.08 11.55
C VAL A 130 6.29 12.97 10.35
N ALA A 131 5.84 12.36 9.25
CA ALA A 131 5.41 13.08 8.05
C ALA A 131 4.20 13.98 8.28
N ALA A 132 3.27 13.58 9.17
CA ALA A 132 2.14 14.41 9.55
C ALA A 132 2.58 15.69 10.32
N LYS A 133 3.71 15.64 11.01
CA LYS A 133 4.23 16.79 11.81
C LYS A 133 5.16 17.70 11.04
N ILE A 134 6.15 17.13 10.33
CA ILE A 134 7.20 17.89 9.65
C ILE A 134 6.99 18.05 8.14
N GLY A 135 5.94 17.41 7.61
CA GLY A 135 5.68 17.35 6.18
C GLY A 135 6.15 16.01 5.54
N ARG A 136 5.65 15.72 4.37
CA ARG A 136 6.00 14.49 3.62
C ARG A 136 7.29 14.63 2.85
N ARG A 137 7.53 15.82 2.30
CA ARG A 137 8.72 16.11 1.49
C ARG A 137 10.04 15.81 2.19
N PRO A 138 10.29 16.26 3.45
CA PRO A 138 11.53 15.94 4.15
C PRO A 138 11.72 14.43 4.35
N CYS A 139 10.66 13.66 4.58
CA CYS A 139 10.74 12.21 4.70
C CYS A 139 11.19 11.54 3.38
N TYR A 140 10.71 12.03 2.23
CA TYR A 140 11.16 11.53 0.92
C TYR A 140 12.61 11.89 0.62
N ILE A 141 13.03 13.11 0.91
CA ILE A 141 14.41 13.54 0.68
C ILE A 141 15.38 12.74 1.55
N LEU A 142 15.10 12.64 2.86
CA LEU A 142 15.94 11.87 3.79
C LEU A 142 15.97 10.39 3.44
N GLY A 143 14.80 9.81 3.09
CA GLY A 143 14.70 8.42 2.65
C GLY A 143 15.50 8.16 1.37
N GLY A 144 15.39 9.03 0.37
CA GLY A 144 16.13 8.92 -0.90
C GLY A 144 17.65 9.06 -0.72
N LEU A 145 18.11 10.02 0.08
CA LEU A 145 19.52 10.18 0.41
C LEU A 145 20.06 8.98 1.21
N CYS A 146 19.31 8.50 2.19
CA CYS A 146 19.66 7.32 2.94
C CYS A 146 19.84 6.10 2.02
N LEU A 147 18.88 5.85 1.12
CA LEU A 147 18.96 4.77 0.14
C LEU A 147 20.18 4.91 -0.77
N PHE A 148 20.39 6.10 -1.33
CA PHE A 148 21.52 6.36 -2.23
C PHE A 148 22.85 6.02 -1.56
N PHE A 149 23.12 6.57 -0.38
CA PHE A 149 24.38 6.32 0.31
C PHE A 149 24.52 4.88 0.81
N CYS A 150 23.43 4.25 1.28
CA CYS A 150 23.48 2.88 1.77
C CYS A 150 23.65 1.85 0.65
N VAL A 151 23.13 2.11 -0.54
CA VAL A 151 23.37 1.25 -1.70
C VAL A 151 24.83 1.36 -2.17
N ILE A 152 25.42 2.55 -2.17
CA ILE A 152 26.86 2.73 -2.40
C ILE A 152 27.67 1.98 -1.33
N TRP A 153 27.27 2.06 -0.07
CA TRP A 153 27.90 1.31 1.02
C TRP A 153 27.89 -0.20 0.75
N SER A 154 26.74 -0.76 0.28
CA SER A 154 26.68 -2.17 -0.13
C SER A 154 27.66 -2.50 -1.25
N ALA A 155 27.82 -1.63 -2.26
CA ALA A 155 28.72 -1.84 -3.39
C ALA A 155 30.21 -1.92 -2.96
N VAL A 156 30.61 -1.18 -1.91
CA VAL A 156 32.01 -1.15 -1.41
C VAL A 156 32.25 -2.12 -0.24
N SER A 157 31.22 -2.78 0.27
CA SER A 157 31.33 -3.72 1.38
C SER A 157 32.23 -4.90 1.04
N LYS A 158 33.09 -5.28 2.01
CA LYS A 158 34.07 -6.35 1.86
C LYS A 158 33.77 -7.58 2.71
N ASN A 159 32.84 -7.47 3.66
CA ASN A 159 32.47 -8.54 4.58
C ASN A 159 30.95 -8.52 4.83
N LEU A 160 30.42 -9.66 5.30
CA LEU A 160 28.99 -9.84 5.56
C LEU A 160 28.45 -8.83 6.57
N THR A 161 29.18 -8.56 7.66
CA THR A 161 28.72 -7.63 8.72
C THR A 161 28.51 -6.22 8.18
N SER A 162 29.47 -5.68 7.39
CA SER A 162 29.32 -4.36 6.76
C SER A 162 28.17 -4.33 5.76
N PHE A 163 28.01 -5.40 5.00
CA PHE A 163 26.93 -5.55 4.04
C PHE A 163 25.56 -5.60 4.74
N MET A 164 25.41 -6.39 5.80
CA MET A 164 24.20 -6.49 6.63
C MET A 164 23.77 -5.12 7.16
N TRP A 165 24.69 -4.36 7.76
CA TRP A 165 24.36 -3.01 8.24
C TRP A 165 23.91 -2.08 7.13
N SER A 166 24.55 -2.14 5.96
CA SER A 166 24.11 -1.34 4.81
C SER A 166 22.68 -1.70 4.37
N ARG A 167 22.30 -2.99 4.43
CA ARG A 167 20.93 -3.46 4.12
C ARG A 167 19.91 -2.96 5.15
N ILE A 168 20.25 -3.00 6.45
CA ILE A 168 19.38 -2.46 7.51
C ILE A 168 19.07 -0.98 7.26
N PHE A 169 20.08 -0.16 6.97
CA PHE A 169 19.87 1.27 6.69
C PHE A 169 19.15 1.52 5.36
N GLN A 170 19.28 0.64 4.36
CA GLN A 170 18.43 0.68 3.18
C GLN A 170 16.95 0.52 3.55
N GLY A 171 16.62 -0.40 4.47
CA GLY A 171 15.25 -0.57 4.99
C GLY A 171 14.68 0.73 5.58
N PHE A 172 15.49 1.51 6.31
CA PHE A 172 15.06 2.82 6.82
C PHE A 172 14.71 3.79 5.70
N GLY A 173 15.53 3.85 4.65
CA GLY A 173 15.27 4.72 3.51
C GLY A 173 14.04 4.32 2.69
N MET A 174 13.76 3.01 2.56
CA MET A 174 12.60 2.49 1.83
C MET A 174 11.26 2.85 2.46
N ALA A 175 11.21 2.95 3.80
CA ALA A 175 9.98 3.12 4.55
C ALA A 175 9.16 4.35 4.15
N ALA A 176 9.79 5.45 3.76
CA ALA A 176 9.11 6.64 3.30
C ALA A 176 8.34 6.40 1.99
N PHE A 177 8.91 5.62 1.07
CA PHE A 177 8.33 5.37 -0.26
C PHE A 177 7.24 4.31 -0.22
N GLU A 178 7.34 3.32 0.64
CA GLU A 178 6.29 2.32 0.82
C GLU A 178 5.12 2.87 1.68
N GLY A 179 5.41 3.68 2.70
CA GLY A 179 4.42 4.15 3.67
C GLY A 179 3.65 5.41 3.27
N LEU A 180 4.23 6.34 2.50
CA LEU A 180 3.63 7.67 2.27
C LEU A 180 3.08 7.91 0.86
N VAL A 181 3.51 7.17 -0.16
CA VAL A 181 3.12 7.48 -1.56
C VAL A 181 1.63 7.41 -1.77
N VAL A 182 0.95 6.39 -1.21
CA VAL A 182 -0.51 6.24 -1.33
C VAL A 182 -1.24 7.44 -0.72
N SER A 183 -0.81 7.90 0.45
CA SER A 183 -1.39 9.08 1.08
C SER A 183 -1.06 10.37 0.33
N THR A 184 0.11 10.47 -0.31
CA THR A 184 0.47 11.59 -1.20
C THR A 184 -0.43 11.65 -2.43
N ILE A 185 -0.77 10.50 -3.02
CA ILE A 185 -1.74 10.42 -4.12
C ILE A 185 -3.12 10.89 -3.64
N ALA A 186 -3.55 10.46 -2.45
CA ALA A 186 -4.83 10.85 -1.87
C ALA A 186 -4.94 12.36 -1.64
N ASP A 187 -3.84 13.05 -1.30
CA ASP A 187 -3.85 14.49 -1.05
C ASP A 187 -3.91 15.36 -2.31
N GLN A 188 -3.35 14.86 -3.42
CA GLN A 188 -3.18 15.64 -4.66
C GLN A 188 -4.25 15.39 -5.71
N TYR A 189 -4.93 14.24 -5.65
CA TYR A 189 -5.84 13.81 -6.70
C TYR A 189 -7.25 13.55 -6.17
N PHE A 190 -8.23 13.85 -7.00
CA PHE A 190 -9.63 13.54 -6.73
C PHE A 190 -9.90 12.04 -6.85
N VAL A 191 -10.94 11.54 -6.18
CA VAL A 191 -11.29 10.11 -6.13
C VAL A 191 -11.37 9.48 -7.52
N HIS A 192 -11.98 10.17 -8.49
CA HIS A 192 -12.09 9.68 -9.88
C HIS A 192 -10.76 9.59 -10.63
N GLU A 193 -9.71 10.27 -10.15
CA GLU A 193 -8.37 10.25 -10.73
C GLU A 193 -7.40 9.30 -9.99
N ARG A 194 -7.71 8.93 -8.74
CA ARG A 194 -6.84 8.12 -7.86
C ARG A 194 -6.66 6.70 -8.39
N GLY A 195 -7.70 6.10 -8.98
CA GLY A 195 -7.68 4.69 -9.41
C GLY A 195 -6.54 4.38 -10.37
N PHE A 196 -6.39 5.15 -11.43
CA PHE A 196 -5.27 4.97 -12.38
C PHE A 196 -3.92 5.17 -11.72
N ARG A 197 -3.76 6.18 -10.87
CA ARG A 197 -2.49 6.51 -10.22
C ARG A 197 -2.09 5.48 -9.16
N SER A 198 -3.07 4.95 -8.45
CA SER A 198 -2.80 3.83 -7.51
C SER A 198 -2.36 2.57 -8.24
N ALA A 199 -2.93 2.29 -9.42
CA ALA A 199 -2.49 1.18 -10.26
C ALA A 199 -1.05 1.39 -10.77
N VAL A 200 -0.69 2.62 -11.18
CA VAL A 200 0.68 2.95 -11.60
C VAL A 200 1.66 2.86 -10.43
N TRP A 201 1.28 3.25 -9.22
CA TRP A 201 2.13 3.04 -8.04
C TRP A 201 2.43 1.55 -7.82
N GLY A 202 1.51 0.67 -8.16
CA GLY A 202 1.73 -0.78 -8.18
C GLY A 202 2.92 -1.23 -9.06
N TRP A 203 3.53 -0.34 -9.87
CA TRP A 203 4.78 -0.60 -10.59
C TRP A 203 5.97 -0.88 -9.68
N ALA A 204 5.89 -0.61 -8.39
CA ALA A 204 6.85 -1.13 -7.40
C ALA A 204 6.99 -2.67 -7.52
N ILE A 205 5.89 -3.38 -7.82
CA ILE A 205 5.90 -4.83 -8.08
C ILE A 205 6.69 -5.17 -9.35
N LEU A 206 6.68 -4.32 -10.37
CA LEU A 206 7.50 -4.52 -11.57
C LEU A 206 8.99 -4.45 -11.25
N GLY A 207 9.40 -3.55 -10.34
CA GLY A 207 10.78 -3.47 -9.86
C GLY A 207 11.25 -4.79 -9.25
N ILE A 208 10.39 -5.48 -8.50
CA ILE A 208 10.68 -6.79 -7.91
C ILE A 208 11.07 -7.82 -8.97
N ASN A 209 10.42 -7.81 -10.13
CA ASN A 209 10.66 -8.79 -11.19
C ASN A 209 11.71 -8.34 -12.22
N ILE A 210 11.80 -7.03 -12.51
CA ILE A 210 12.77 -6.50 -13.50
C ILE A 210 14.19 -6.56 -12.95
N THR A 211 14.37 -6.24 -11.68
CA THR A 211 15.71 -6.15 -11.07
C THR A 211 16.49 -7.47 -11.12
N PRO A 212 15.91 -8.65 -10.80
CA PRO A 212 16.61 -9.92 -10.96
C PRO A 212 17.01 -10.21 -12.41
N ILE A 213 16.21 -9.81 -13.40
CA ILE A 213 16.53 -10.00 -14.81
C ILE A 213 17.78 -9.23 -15.19
N CYS A 214 17.80 -7.93 -14.89
CA CYS A 214 18.95 -7.08 -15.18
C CYS A 214 20.20 -7.53 -14.42
N ASN A 215 20.04 -7.86 -13.15
CA ASN A 215 21.17 -8.23 -12.30
C ASN A 215 21.70 -9.64 -12.60
N GLY A 216 20.87 -10.53 -13.13
CA GLY A 216 21.35 -11.82 -13.65
C GLY A 216 22.46 -11.66 -14.70
N TYR A 217 22.25 -10.75 -15.66
CA TYR A 217 23.28 -10.42 -16.66
C TYR A 217 24.49 -9.71 -16.04
N ILE A 218 24.30 -8.81 -15.11
CA ILE A 218 25.39 -8.04 -14.49
C ILE A 218 26.26 -8.97 -13.62
N ILE A 219 25.65 -9.82 -12.81
CA ILE A 219 26.35 -10.71 -11.89
C ILE A 219 27.01 -11.88 -12.65
N GLY A 220 26.35 -12.39 -13.70
CA GLY A 220 26.86 -13.45 -14.55
C GLY A 220 28.00 -13.02 -15.49
N SER A 221 28.30 -11.71 -15.55
CA SER A 221 29.41 -11.19 -16.35
C SER A 221 30.76 -11.35 -15.65
N ASP A 222 31.75 -11.91 -16.34
CA ASP A 222 33.12 -12.07 -15.83
C ASP A 222 33.81 -10.72 -15.48
N THR A 223 33.31 -9.62 -16.06
CA THR A 223 33.97 -8.30 -15.93
C THR A 223 33.27 -7.42 -14.89
N LEU A 224 31.97 -7.59 -14.61
CA LEU A 224 31.20 -6.68 -13.78
C LEU A 224 31.04 -7.20 -12.33
N GLY A 225 30.45 -8.38 -12.16
CA GLY A 225 30.18 -8.98 -10.85
C GLY A 225 29.10 -8.27 -10.03
N TYR A 226 28.79 -8.81 -8.83
CA TYR A 226 27.66 -8.33 -7.99
C TYR A 226 27.77 -6.86 -7.54
N ARG A 227 28.99 -6.30 -7.44
CA ARG A 227 29.18 -4.90 -7.02
C ARG A 227 28.58 -3.92 -8.01
N TRP A 228 28.65 -4.23 -9.29
CA TRP A 228 28.09 -3.39 -10.34
C TRP A 228 26.55 -3.36 -10.31
N ALA A 229 25.90 -4.42 -9.83
CA ALA A 229 24.46 -4.40 -9.58
C ALA A 229 24.07 -3.26 -8.62
N PHE A 230 24.85 -3.05 -7.54
CA PHE A 230 24.65 -1.95 -6.60
C PHE A 230 25.04 -0.58 -7.19
N TRP A 231 26.12 -0.49 -7.96
CA TRP A 231 26.52 0.77 -8.58
C TRP A 231 25.50 1.28 -9.58
N ILE A 232 24.95 0.41 -10.42
CA ILE A 232 23.94 0.78 -11.42
C ILE A 232 22.67 1.27 -10.72
N ILE A 233 22.16 0.54 -9.73
CA ILE A 233 20.96 0.99 -9.01
C ILE A 233 21.23 2.27 -8.20
N ALA A 234 22.45 2.49 -7.69
CA ALA A 234 22.83 3.73 -7.01
C ALA A 234 22.75 4.93 -7.96
N ILE A 235 23.18 4.80 -9.23
CA ILE A 235 23.05 5.86 -10.22
C ILE A 235 21.59 6.23 -10.43
N PHE A 236 20.70 5.25 -10.60
CA PHE A 236 19.27 5.51 -10.78
C PHE A 236 18.62 6.09 -9.51
N LEU A 237 19.01 5.62 -8.32
CA LEU A 237 18.55 6.18 -7.03
C LEU A 237 19.04 7.62 -6.86
N GLY A 238 20.26 7.92 -7.25
CA GLY A 238 20.79 9.28 -7.24
C GLY A 238 19.98 10.21 -8.14
N LEU A 239 19.73 9.78 -9.39
CA LEU A 239 18.89 10.52 -10.34
C LEU A 239 17.46 10.72 -9.80
N ALA A 240 16.84 9.67 -9.25
CA ALA A 240 15.51 9.75 -8.65
C ALA A 240 15.49 10.69 -7.43
N THR A 241 16.53 10.66 -6.59
CA THR A 241 16.65 11.54 -5.42
C THR A 241 16.81 13.01 -5.85
N VAL A 242 17.59 13.30 -6.87
CA VAL A 242 17.67 14.64 -7.48
C VAL A 242 16.29 15.04 -8.02
N GLY A 243 15.59 14.14 -8.70
CA GLY A 243 14.21 14.37 -9.14
C GLY A 243 13.28 14.73 -7.99
N ILE A 244 13.36 14.01 -6.85
CA ILE A 244 12.58 14.30 -5.63
C ILE A 244 12.91 15.70 -5.09
N ILE A 245 14.17 16.09 -5.04
CA ILE A 245 14.58 17.41 -4.56
C ILE A 245 13.99 18.52 -5.45
N LEU A 246 13.96 18.31 -6.76
CA LEU A 246 13.52 19.31 -7.74
C LEU A 246 12.00 19.34 -7.93
N PHE A 247 11.32 18.18 -7.98
CA PHE A 247 9.92 18.06 -8.40
C PHE A 247 8.96 17.67 -7.29
N CYS A 248 9.45 17.07 -6.18
CA CYS A 248 8.57 16.71 -5.09
C CYS A 248 8.31 17.95 -4.20
N HIS A 249 7.10 18.50 -4.29
CA HIS A 249 6.64 19.57 -3.43
C HIS A 249 5.94 19.00 -2.19
N GLU A 250 5.78 19.86 -1.16
CA GLU A 250 5.05 19.48 0.05
C GLU A 250 3.56 19.28 -0.26
N THR A 251 3.00 18.15 0.21
CA THR A 251 1.60 17.78 -0.01
C THR A 251 0.80 17.66 1.28
N ALA A 252 1.47 17.72 2.43
CA ALA A 252 0.76 17.80 3.70
C ALA A 252 0.03 19.13 3.78
N TYR A 253 -1.29 19.06 3.94
CA TYR A 253 -2.17 20.23 4.05
C TYR A 253 -3.24 19.93 5.09
N ASP A 254 -3.38 20.84 6.06
CA ASP A 254 -4.38 20.73 7.12
C ASP A 254 -5.73 21.24 6.59
N ARG A 255 -6.46 20.36 5.92
CA ARG A 255 -7.77 20.66 5.35
C ARG A 255 -8.82 20.55 6.43
N ASP A 256 -9.76 21.51 6.45
CA ASP A 256 -10.91 21.45 7.36
C ASP A 256 -11.65 20.10 7.15
N PRO A 257 -11.98 19.38 8.23
CA PRO A 257 -12.65 18.09 8.16
C PRO A 257 -13.91 18.06 7.29
N ILE A 258 -14.62 19.20 7.16
CA ILE A 258 -15.82 19.34 6.31
C ILE A 258 -15.49 19.13 4.83
N PHE A 259 -14.31 19.56 4.35
CA PHE A 259 -13.87 19.37 2.96
C PHE A 259 -13.18 18.02 2.74
N ASN A 260 -12.82 17.32 3.82
CA ASN A 260 -12.12 16.03 3.76
C ASN A 260 -13.10 14.84 3.75
N THR A 261 -14.29 15.04 3.24
CA THR A 261 -15.31 14.00 3.09
C THR A 261 -14.95 13.09 1.94
N ASP A 262 -14.61 11.85 2.24
CA ASP A 262 -14.44 10.78 1.26
C ASP A 262 -15.78 10.08 0.95
N THR A 263 -16.89 10.61 1.46
CA THR A 263 -18.22 10.01 1.34
C THR A 263 -19.02 10.68 0.22
N HIS A 264 -19.67 9.84 -0.57
CA HIS A 264 -20.59 10.25 -1.64
C HIS A 264 -22.04 10.37 -1.13
N SER A 265 -22.26 10.64 0.17
CA SER A 265 -23.63 10.79 0.68
C SER A 265 -24.21 12.18 0.41
N ALA A 266 -25.50 12.23 0.11
CA ALA A 266 -26.22 13.50 -0.07
C ALA A 266 -26.14 14.39 1.19
N ALA A 267 -26.12 13.78 2.39
CA ALA A 267 -25.97 14.48 3.66
C ALA A 267 -24.62 15.19 3.79
N ASP A 268 -23.53 14.56 3.34
CA ASP A 268 -22.19 15.16 3.39
C ASP A 268 -22.07 16.29 2.36
N ALA A 269 -22.68 16.13 1.19
CA ALA A 269 -22.74 17.18 0.16
C ALA A 269 -23.54 18.41 0.68
N ALA A 270 -24.66 18.18 1.33
CA ALA A 270 -25.46 19.25 1.95
C ALA A 270 -24.68 19.95 3.08
N ALA A 271 -23.95 19.21 3.92
CA ALA A 271 -23.11 19.77 4.98
C ALA A 271 -21.98 20.67 4.41
N VAL A 272 -21.35 20.25 3.30
CA VAL A 272 -20.33 21.04 2.61
C VAL A 272 -20.96 22.32 2.01
N ASN A 273 -22.15 22.24 1.39
CA ASN A 273 -22.85 23.41 0.85
C ASN A 273 -23.19 24.42 1.94
N HIS A 274 -23.78 23.98 3.05
CA HIS A 274 -24.08 24.87 4.18
C HIS A 274 -22.81 25.52 4.74
N ALA A 275 -21.70 24.78 4.85
CA ALA A 275 -20.44 25.32 5.31
C ALA A 275 -19.84 26.36 4.34
N THR A 276 -19.99 26.14 3.02
CA THR A 276 -19.50 27.07 1.99
C THR A 276 -20.32 28.36 2.00
N GLU A 277 -21.66 28.28 2.11
CA GLU A 277 -22.55 29.43 2.23
C GLU A 277 -22.26 30.26 3.50
N GLU A 278 -21.97 29.61 4.62
CA GLU A 278 -21.58 30.32 5.85
C GLU A 278 -20.25 31.04 5.72
N ILE A 279 -19.29 30.47 4.98
CA ILE A 279 -17.99 31.10 4.70
C ILE A 279 -18.21 32.34 3.80
N GLU A 280 -19.00 32.25 2.75
CA GLU A 280 -19.30 33.38 1.87
C GLU A 280 -20.04 34.51 2.60
N LYS A 281 -21.02 34.17 3.44
CA LYS A 281 -21.75 35.15 4.27
C LYS A 281 -20.89 35.79 5.34
N SER A 282 -19.80 35.14 5.78
CA SER A 282 -18.87 35.71 6.78
C SER A 282 -17.76 36.59 6.18
N SER A 283 -17.58 36.58 4.85
CA SER A 283 -16.61 37.45 4.17
C SER A 283 -17.06 38.93 4.13
N ASP A 284 -18.30 39.21 4.48
CA ASP A 284 -18.88 40.58 4.49
C ASP A 284 -18.73 41.28 5.86
N GLY A 285 -17.59 41.12 6.50
CA GLY A 285 -17.03 42.10 7.48
C GLY A 285 -17.49 42.04 8.94
N THR A 286 -18.38 41.13 9.36
CA THR A 286 -18.74 41.02 10.80
C THR A 286 -18.82 39.56 11.26
N PRO A 287 -17.98 39.14 12.24
CA PRO A 287 -18.10 37.79 12.77
C PRO A 287 -19.34 37.71 13.67
N LYS A 288 -20.43 37.13 13.14
CA LYS A 288 -21.54 36.67 14.00
C LYS A 288 -21.20 35.27 14.57
N PRO A 289 -21.45 35.06 15.88
CA PRO A 289 -21.28 33.71 16.44
C PRO A 289 -22.28 32.77 15.78
N VAL A 290 -21.78 31.72 15.16
CA VAL A 290 -22.60 30.67 14.52
C VAL A 290 -23.38 29.96 15.61
N ALA A 291 -24.71 29.99 15.49
CA ALA A 291 -25.61 29.23 16.34
C ALA A 291 -25.30 27.73 16.18
N SER A 292 -25.14 27.06 17.32
CA SER A 292 -24.95 25.63 17.41
C SER A 292 -26.02 24.88 16.61
N ILE A 293 -25.59 24.08 15.65
CA ILE A 293 -26.48 23.14 14.94
C ILE A 293 -26.80 22.02 15.93
N GLU A 294 -27.95 22.14 16.61
CA GLU A 294 -28.36 21.24 17.69
C GLU A 294 -29.07 19.95 17.20
N HIS A 295 -29.19 19.75 15.89
CA HIS A 295 -29.93 18.63 15.30
C HIS A 295 -29.21 17.95 14.12
N ILE A 296 -27.99 17.46 14.33
CA ILE A 296 -27.48 16.33 13.56
C ILE A 296 -26.92 15.33 14.60
N GLU A 297 -27.62 14.25 14.73
CA GLU A 297 -27.47 13.07 15.59
C GLU A 297 -26.19 12.92 16.43
N LYS A 298 -26.42 12.63 17.69
CA LYS A 298 -25.52 12.15 18.73
C LYS A 298 -24.32 11.36 18.19
N GLY A 299 -23.19 12.03 18.03
CA GLY A 299 -21.93 11.39 17.65
C GLY A 299 -20.78 12.34 17.33
N VAL A 300 -21.05 13.61 17.10
CA VAL A 300 -19.98 14.58 16.78
C VAL A 300 -19.71 15.45 18.01
N SER A 301 -18.48 15.36 18.52
CA SER A 301 -17.99 16.22 19.60
C SER A 301 -18.08 17.71 19.22
N PRO A 302 -18.28 18.62 20.20
CA PRO A 302 -18.46 20.04 19.93
C PRO A 302 -17.27 20.60 19.16
N THR A 303 -17.58 21.19 18.01
CA THR A 303 -16.63 21.82 17.09
C THR A 303 -15.91 22.98 17.79
N PRO A 304 -14.57 23.04 17.76
CA PRO A 304 -13.85 24.18 18.29
C PRO A 304 -14.21 25.44 17.48
N THR A 305 -14.40 26.55 18.16
CA THR A 305 -14.71 27.88 17.63
C THR A 305 -13.86 28.21 16.40
N ARG A 306 -14.48 28.31 15.25
CA ARG A 306 -13.87 28.51 13.95
C ARG A 306 -13.25 29.90 13.88
N ARG A 307 -11.94 30.01 13.63
CA ARG A 307 -11.28 31.24 13.20
C ARG A 307 -11.55 31.43 11.70
N PRO A 308 -11.80 32.66 11.22
CA PRO A 308 -11.90 32.92 9.77
C PRO A 308 -10.61 32.43 9.09
N ILE A 309 -10.75 31.63 8.06
CA ILE A 309 -9.61 31.17 7.27
C ILE A 309 -9.19 32.34 6.40
N ALA A 310 -8.17 33.10 6.84
CA ALA A 310 -7.53 34.05 5.97
C ALA A 310 -6.74 33.26 4.92
N TYR A 311 -7.20 33.25 3.66
CA TYR A 311 -6.48 32.63 2.57
C TYR A 311 -5.10 33.27 2.42
N GLN A 312 -4.05 32.42 2.50
CA GLN A 312 -2.68 32.88 2.31
C GLN A 312 -2.43 33.17 0.83
N GLN A 313 -1.53 34.12 0.56
CA GLN A 313 -1.09 34.37 -0.81
C GLN A 313 -0.53 33.10 -1.46
N PRO A 314 -0.71 32.90 -2.77
CA PRO A 314 -0.20 31.72 -3.47
C PRO A 314 1.32 31.63 -3.31
N LYS A 315 1.79 30.51 -2.77
CA LYS A 315 3.22 30.24 -2.61
C LYS A 315 3.86 30.06 -3.98
N SER A 316 5.01 30.71 -4.19
CA SER A 316 5.87 30.44 -5.35
C SER A 316 6.28 28.97 -5.38
N TYR A 317 6.61 28.45 -6.58
CA TYR A 317 7.12 27.07 -6.74
C TYR A 317 8.28 26.78 -5.77
N LEU A 318 9.27 27.69 -5.69
CA LEU A 318 10.42 27.55 -4.79
C LEU A 318 10.03 27.54 -3.31
N GLN A 319 9.01 28.30 -2.92
CA GLN A 319 8.52 28.29 -1.53
C GLN A 319 7.84 26.99 -1.16
N THR A 320 7.22 26.27 -2.11
CA THR A 320 6.65 24.96 -1.87
C THR A 320 7.69 23.84 -1.87
N LEU A 321 8.91 24.13 -2.33
CA LEU A 321 10.09 23.30 -2.18
C LEU A 321 10.84 23.55 -0.86
N ALA A 322 10.23 24.25 0.11
CA ALA A 322 10.80 24.39 1.44
C ALA A 322 11.11 23.02 2.06
N PRO A 323 12.29 22.85 2.67
CA PRO A 323 12.71 21.52 3.15
C PRO A 323 11.87 20.98 4.30
N ILE A 324 11.30 21.85 5.13
CA ILE A 324 10.47 21.48 6.29
C ILE A 324 9.25 22.39 6.32
N SER A 325 8.07 21.79 6.50
CA SER A 325 6.83 22.50 6.76
C SER A 325 6.23 21.97 8.06
N TYR A 326 6.06 22.85 9.04
CA TYR A 326 5.45 22.46 10.32
C TYR A 326 3.94 22.43 10.18
N HIS A 327 3.32 21.26 10.36
CA HIS A 327 1.88 21.05 10.33
C HIS A 327 1.38 20.62 11.70
N GLY A 328 0.44 21.37 12.24
CA GLY A 328 -0.46 20.97 13.30
C GLY A 328 0.09 20.66 14.69
N LYS A 329 -0.86 20.48 15.61
CA LYS A 329 -0.68 20.18 17.03
C LYS A 329 -0.50 18.68 17.32
N ILE A 330 -0.09 17.88 16.34
CA ILE A 330 -0.01 16.43 16.48
C ILE A 330 1.16 16.05 17.39
N SER A 331 0.87 15.29 18.46
CA SER A 331 1.88 14.69 19.31
C SER A 331 2.40 13.40 18.66
N VAL A 332 3.64 13.40 18.18
CA VAL A 332 4.27 12.26 17.52
C VAL A 332 4.20 10.98 18.37
N PRO A 333 4.52 10.97 19.69
CA PRO A 333 4.42 9.77 20.51
C PRO A 333 3.00 9.17 20.54
N LYS A 334 1.97 10.03 20.64
CA LYS A 334 0.58 9.55 20.63
C LYS A 334 0.18 8.97 19.26
N ALA A 335 0.65 9.58 18.18
CA ALA A 335 0.39 9.10 16.83
C ALA A 335 1.10 7.75 16.53
N ILE A 336 2.26 7.49 17.13
CA ILE A 336 2.96 6.20 17.04
C ILE A 336 2.17 5.08 17.75
N ILE A 337 1.46 5.40 18.82
CA ILE A 337 0.69 4.40 19.60
C ILE A 337 -0.65 4.07 18.92
N ARG A 338 -1.22 4.96 18.10
CA ARG A 338 -2.52 4.80 17.42
C ARG A 338 -2.69 3.49 16.62
N PRO A 339 -1.70 2.96 15.89
CA PRO A 339 -1.86 1.71 15.17
C PRO A 339 -2.05 0.47 16.06
N PHE A 340 -1.47 0.44 17.26
CA PHE A 340 -1.41 -0.78 18.08
C PHE A 340 -2.78 -1.35 18.51
N PRO A 341 -3.81 -0.56 18.86
CA PRO A 341 -5.14 -1.11 19.13
C PRO A 341 -5.73 -1.91 17.96
N PHE A 342 -5.32 -1.64 16.73
CA PHE A 342 -5.82 -2.36 15.55
C PHE A 342 -5.39 -3.82 15.49
N PHE A 343 -4.40 -4.25 16.28
CA PHE A 343 -4.12 -5.68 16.50
C PHE A 343 -5.31 -6.45 17.09
N LEU A 344 -6.26 -5.77 17.75
CA LEU A 344 -7.46 -6.37 18.28
C LEU A 344 -8.61 -6.42 17.25
N SER A 345 -8.48 -5.74 16.11
CA SER A 345 -9.49 -5.77 15.06
C SER A 345 -9.48 -7.11 14.32
N PRO A 346 -10.59 -7.88 14.32
CA PRO A 346 -10.65 -9.16 13.61
C PRO A 346 -10.36 -9.03 12.10
N ILE A 347 -10.73 -7.88 11.51
CA ILE A 347 -10.50 -7.58 10.09
C ILE A 347 -9.01 -7.38 9.83
N VAL A 348 -8.32 -6.62 10.69
CA VAL A 348 -6.87 -6.37 10.57
C VAL A 348 -6.10 -7.68 10.79
N VAL A 349 -6.49 -8.49 11.78
CA VAL A 349 -5.88 -9.80 12.03
C VAL A 349 -6.02 -10.72 10.81
N TYR A 350 -7.23 -10.82 10.25
CA TYR A 350 -7.48 -11.59 9.05
C TYR A 350 -6.65 -11.09 7.86
N THR A 351 -6.67 -9.78 7.61
CA THR A 351 -5.90 -9.17 6.51
C THR A 351 -4.40 -9.40 6.67
N THR A 352 -3.88 -9.26 7.89
CA THR A 352 -2.48 -9.52 8.22
C THR A 352 -2.11 -10.97 7.95
N PHE A 353 -2.96 -11.90 8.37
CA PHE A 353 -2.69 -13.31 8.20
C PHE A 353 -2.70 -13.72 6.73
N LEU A 354 -3.69 -13.28 5.97
CA LEU A 354 -3.80 -13.62 4.55
C LEU A 354 -2.81 -12.83 3.69
N TYR A 355 -2.87 -11.51 3.69
CA TYR A 355 -2.00 -10.65 2.89
C TYR A 355 -0.54 -10.76 3.31
N GLY A 356 -0.29 -10.81 4.63
CA GLY A 356 1.06 -10.91 5.17
C GLY A 356 1.77 -12.17 4.73
N LEU A 357 1.17 -13.35 4.92
CA LEU A 357 1.77 -14.62 4.55
C LEU A 357 1.92 -14.79 3.04
N THR A 358 0.87 -14.51 2.27
CA THR A 358 0.93 -14.69 0.81
C THR A 358 1.94 -13.76 0.14
N THR A 359 2.09 -12.52 0.64
CA THR A 359 3.13 -11.62 0.15
C THR A 359 4.54 -12.09 0.53
N CYS A 360 4.71 -12.71 1.72
CA CYS A 360 6.00 -13.30 2.10
C CYS A 360 6.45 -14.37 1.12
N TRP A 361 5.52 -15.16 0.59
CA TRP A 361 5.86 -16.22 -0.37
C TRP A 361 6.52 -15.69 -1.64
N LEU A 362 6.18 -14.50 -2.12
CA LEU A 362 6.85 -13.91 -3.30
C LEU A 362 8.35 -13.71 -3.07
N VAL A 363 8.72 -13.23 -1.89
CA VAL A 363 10.13 -13.01 -1.53
C VAL A 363 10.84 -14.35 -1.27
N VAL A 364 10.20 -15.24 -0.53
CA VAL A 364 10.72 -16.59 -0.27
C VAL A 364 10.92 -17.35 -1.58
N LEU A 365 9.96 -17.27 -2.51
CA LEU A 365 10.07 -17.89 -3.84
C LEU A 365 11.21 -17.32 -4.67
N SER A 366 11.55 -16.03 -4.53
CA SER A 366 12.70 -15.45 -5.23
C SER A 366 14.02 -16.07 -4.74
N VAL A 367 14.12 -16.37 -3.44
CA VAL A 367 15.27 -17.09 -2.85
C VAL A 367 15.29 -18.55 -3.29
N ILE A 368 14.13 -19.23 -3.18
CA ILE A 368 14.00 -20.65 -3.56
C ILE A 368 14.31 -20.83 -5.04
N SER A 369 13.80 -19.95 -5.91
CA SER A 369 14.03 -20.05 -7.35
C SER A 369 15.52 -19.99 -7.69
N SER A 370 16.29 -19.13 -7.03
CA SER A 370 17.74 -19.06 -7.27
C SER A 370 18.46 -20.37 -6.91
N ILE A 371 18.05 -21.02 -5.82
CA ILE A 371 18.62 -22.31 -5.38
C ILE A 371 18.19 -23.43 -6.32
N VAL A 372 16.90 -23.49 -6.66
CA VAL A 372 16.32 -24.58 -7.48
C VAL A 372 16.87 -24.59 -8.89
N PHE A 373 16.99 -23.42 -9.53
CA PHE A 373 17.47 -23.35 -10.91
C PHE A 373 19.00 -23.41 -11.03
N ALA A 374 19.75 -23.02 -9.98
CA ALA A 374 21.19 -23.21 -9.94
C ALA A 374 21.61 -24.67 -9.67
N ALA A 375 20.77 -25.44 -8.99
CA ALA A 375 21.04 -26.86 -8.69
C ALA A 375 20.68 -27.78 -9.88
N GLU A 376 21.23 -29.01 -9.84
CA GLU A 376 20.79 -30.07 -10.76
C GLU A 376 19.28 -30.38 -10.57
N PRO A 377 18.52 -30.68 -11.65
CA PRO A 377 18.97 -31.00 -13.02
C PRO A 377 19.15 -29.77 -13.94
N TYR A 378 18.86 -28.54 -13.51
CA TYR A 378 18.83 -27.37 -14.39
C TYR A 378 20.22 -26.76 -14.58
N GLY A 379 21.00 -26.59 -13.50
CA GLY A 379 22.37 -26.07 -13.55
C GLY A 379 22.49 -24.66 -14.18
N PHE A 380 21.50 -23.78 -13.93
CA PHE A 380 21.47 -22.45 -14.52
C PHE A 380 22.54 -21.55 -13.89
N ASP A 381 23.22 -20.80 -14.73
CA ASP A 381 24.08 -19.70 -14.31
C ASP A 381 23.24 -18.51 -13.77
N SER A 382 23.91 -17.49 -13.25
CA SER A 382 23.23 -16.31 -12.71
C SER A 382 22.36 -15.60 -13.76
N THR A 383 22.79 -15.60 -15.03
CA THR A 383 22.05 -14.98 -16.14
C THR A 383 20.74 -15.71 -16.40
N ALA A 384 20.80 -17.02 -16.57
CA ALA A 384 19.62 -17.84 -16.81
C ALA A 384 18.66 -17.81 -15.60
N THR A 385 19.20 -17.84 -14.38
CA THR A 385 18.42 -17.71 -13.13
C THR A 385 17.70 -16.36 -13.05
N GLY A 386 18.33 -15.26 -13.46
CA GLY A 386 17.69 -13.96 -13.56
C GLY A 386 16.53 -13.94 -14.57
N LEU A 387 16.74 -14.58 -15.74
CA LEU A 387 15.72 -14.67 -16.81
C LEU A 387 14.45 -15.44 -16.41
N VAL A 388 14.52 -16.31 -15.42
CA VAL A 388 13.33 -16.98 -14.85
C VAL A 388 12.29 -15.96 -14.39
N SER A 389 12.70 -14.78 -13.92
CA SER A 389 11.79 -13.72 -13.49
C SER A 389 10.99 -13.04 -14.62
N ILE A 390 11.28 -13.35 -15.89
CA ILE A 390 10.45 -12.88 -17.03
C ILE A 390 9.05 -13.47 -16.96
N GLY A 391 8.93 -14.75 -16.59
CA GLY A 391 7.62 -15.39 -16.45
C GLY A 391 6.70 -14.66 -15.48
N PRO A 392 7.09 -14.48 -14.19
CA PRO A 392 6.37 -13.67 -13.22
C PRO A 392 6.11 -12.24 -13.70
N LEU A 393 7.06 -11.57 -14.34
CA LEU A 393 6.89 -10.22 -14.88
C LEU A 393 5.73 -10.15 -15.88
N VAL A 394 5.74 -11.04 -16.88
CA VAL A 394 4.71 -11.10 -17.94
C VAL A 394 3.33 -11.42 -17.37
N ALA A 395 3.25 -12.28 -16.35
CA ALA A 395 1.98 -12.64 -15.72
C ALA A 395 1.45 -11.56 -14.76
N THR A 396 2.32 -10.87 -14.04
CA THR A 396 1.94 -9.85 -13.06
C THR A 396 1.36 -8.60 -13.71
N ILE A 397 1.87 -8.16 -14.88
CA ILE A 397 1.40 -6.97 -15.57
C ILE A 397 -0.11 -7.03 -15.87
N PRO A 398 -0.63 -8.01 -16.65
CA PRO A 398 -2.04 -8.09 -16.93
C PRO A 398 -2.88 -8.38 -15.67
N ALA A 399 -2.37 -9.19 -14.74
CA ALA A 399 -3.07 -9.47 -13.49
C ALA A 399 -3.31 -8.18 -12.67
N THR A 400 -2.29 -7.33 -12.52
CA THR A 400 -2.41 -6.06 -11.79
C THR A 400 -3.35 -5.08 -12.51
N LEU A 401 -3.27 -4.97 -13.84
CA LEU A 401 -4.16 -4.10 -14.62
C LEU A 401 -5.63 -4.51 -14.55
N ILE A 402 -5.89 -5.81 -14.44
CA ILE A 402 -7.25 -6.37 -14.36
C ILE A 402 -7.76 -6.36 -12.91
N ALA A 403 -6.91 -6.52 -11.91
CA ALA A 403 -7.29 -6.70 -10.51
C ALA A 403 -8.16 -5.56 -9.97
N GLY A 404 -7.79 -4.30 -10.22
CA GLY A 404 -8.56 -3.13 -9.78
C GLY A 404 -9.97 -3.10 -10.37
N PRO A 405 -10.12 -3.00 -11.71
CA PRO A 405 -11.43 -3.03 -12.38
C PRO A 405 -12.27 -4.26 -12.02
N LEU A 406 -11.66 -5.43 -11.88
CA LEU A 406 -12.33 -6.67 -11.51
C LEU A 406 -12.89 -6.59 -10.08
N THR A 407 -12.13 -6.05 -9.14
CA THR A 407 -12.53 -5.85 -7.74
C THR A 407 -13.75 -4.92 -7.65
N ASP A 408 -13.76 -3.83 -8.40
CA ASP A 408 -14.87 -2.88 -8.44
C ASP A 408 -16.08 -3.47 -9.16
N TRP A 409 -15.88 -4.16 -10.28
CA TRP A 409 -16.96 -4.82 -11.03
C TRP A 409 -17.66 -5.88 -10.18
N VAL A 410 -16.93 -6.74 -9.48
CA VAL A 410 -17.49 -7.76 -8.57
C VAL A 410 -18.30 -7.08 -7.46
N GLY A 411 -17.75 -6.05 -6.81
CA GLY A 411 -18.44 -5.30 -5.77
C GLY A 411 -19.76 -4.71 -6.23
N ILE A 412 -19.78 -4.04 -7.39
CA ILE A 412 -20.98 -3.44 -8.00
C ILE A 412 -21.98 -4.52 -8.43
N TRP A 413 -21.52 -5.62 -9.00
CA TRP A 413 -22.39 -6.70 -9.48
C TRP A 413 -23.16 -7.36 -8.32
N PHE A 414 -22.48 -7.65 -7.21
CA PHE A 414 -23.12 -8.17 -6.01
C PHE A 414 -24.06 -7.13 -5.36
N ALA A 415 -23.64 -5.87 -5.28
CA ALA A 415 -24.44 -4.82 -4.71
C ALA A 415 -25.76 -4.60 -5.48
N ARG A 416 -25.74 -4.61 -6.83
CA ARG A 416 -26.96 -4.54 -7.66
C ARG A 416 -27.93 -5.67 -7.37
N ARG A 417 -27.42 -6.89 -7.10
CA ARG A 417 -28.25 -8.04 -6.74
C ARG A 417 -28.69 -8.05 -5.28
N ASN A 418 -28.06 -7.24 -4.45
CA ASN A 418 -28.35 -7.07 -3.04
C ASN A 418 -29.27 -5.85 -2.75
N GLY A 419 -30.15 -5.51 -3.68
CA GLY A 419 -31.06 -4.38 -3.53
C GLY A 419 -30.35 -3.03 -3.43
N GLY A 420 -29.24 -2.87 -4.12
CA GLY A 420 -28.47 -1.63 -4.14
C GLY A 420 -27.52 -1.44 -2.94
N ARG A 421 -27.44 -2.38 -2.01
CA ARG A 421 -26.54 -2.29 -0.84
C ARG A 421 -25.18 -2.93 -1.14
N PHE A 422 -24.13 -2.14 -1.12
CA PHE A 422 -22.74 -2.59 -1.20
C PHE A 422 -22.25 -3.00 0.18
N GLU A 423 -21.68 -4.21 0.26
CA GLU A 423 -21.00 -4.71 1.45
C GLU A 423 -19.53 -4.98 1.08
N PRO A 424 -18.54 -4.53 1.89
CA PRO A 424 -17.11 -4.76 1.61
C PRO A 424 -16.75 -6.23 1.43
N GLU A 425 -17.47 -7.13 2.08
CA GLU A 425 -17.29 -8.59 2.01
C GLU A 425 -17.45 -9.14 0.59
N PHE A 426 -18.15 -8.44 -0.31
CA PHE A 426 -18.28 -8.86 -1.72
C PHE A 426 -16.92 -8.90 -2.44
N ARG A 427 -15.95 -8.06 -2.04
CA ARG A 427 -14.60 -8.09 -2.60
C ARG A 427 -13.86 -9.39 -2.28
N LEU A 428 -14.20 -10.04 -1.17
CA LEU A 428 -13.57 -11.30 -0.74
C LEU A 428 -13.88 -12.49 -1.66
N VAL A 429 -14.88 -12.37 -2.55
CA VAL A 429 -15.16 -13.38 -3.59
C VAL A 429 -13.95 -13.57 -4.51
N LEU A 430 -13.11 -12.55 -4.68
CA LEU A 430 -11.87 -12.65 -5.47
C LEU A 430 -10.78 -13.52 -4.82
N MET A 431 -11.00 -14.00 -3.61
CA MET A 431 -10.13 -15.05 -3.02
C MET A 431 -10.30 -16.39 -3.73
N ILE A 432 -11.39 -16.62 -4.48
CA ILE A 432 -11.57 -17.85 -5.29
C ILE A 432 -10.55 -17.92 -6.42
N PRO A 433 -10.44 -16.92 -7.34
CA PRO A 433 -9.38 -16.95 -8.34
C PRO A 433 -7.97 -16.95 -7.72
N MET A 434 -7.75 -16.28 -6.58
CA MET A 434 -6.47 -16.35 -5.87
C MET A 434 -6.17 -17.79 -5.42
N LEU A 435 -7.14 -18.48 -4.82
CA LEU A 435 -6.99 -19.89 -4.41
C LEU A 435 -6.55 -20.78 -5.58
N ILE A 436 -7.18 -20.61 -6.73
CA ILE A 436 -6.88 -21.39 -7.93
C ILE A 436 -5.48 -21.05 -8.46
N LEU A 437 -5.16 -19.75 -8.57
CA LEU A 437 -3.92 -19.28 -9.18
C LEU A 437 -2.69 -19.36 -8.26
N GLU A 438 -2.85 -19.61 -6.97
CA GLU A 438 -1.73 -19.81 -6.05
C GLU A 438 -1.60 -21.28 -5.62
N VAL A 439 -2.66 -21.87 -5.10
CA VAL A 439 -2.59 -23.21 -4.50
C VAL A 439 -2.33 -24.28 -5.55
N LEU A 440 -3.04 -24.27 -6.69
CA LEU A 440 -2.83 -25.25 -7.74
C LEU A 440 -1.43 -25.17 -8.35
N PRO A 441 -0.85 -23.99 -8.64
CA PRO A 441 0.53 -23.90 -9.08
C PRO A 441 1.56 -24.35 -8.04
N PHE A 442 1.38 -24.05 -6.75
CA PHE A 442 2.26 -24.60 -5.70
C PHE A 442 2.21 -26.13 -5.69
N MET A 443 1.01 -26.73 -5.76
CA MET A 443 0.85 -28.18 -5.87
C MET A 443 1.45 -28.72 -7.16
N GLY A 444 1.23 -28.05 -8.29
CA GLY A 444 1.80 -28.40 -9.59
C GLY A 444 3.33 -28.40 -9.55
N TRP A 445 3.94 -27.38 -8.97
CA TRP A 445 5.39 -27.31 -8.78
C TRP A 445 5.89 -28.47 -7.90
N SER A 446 5.25 -28.73 -6.76
CA SER A 446 5.57 -29.87 -5.89
C SER A 446 5.53 -31.20 -6.61
N LEU A 447 4.52 -31.44 -7.45
CA LEU A 447 4.38 -32.69 -8.21
C LEU A 447 5.37 -32.79 -9.35
N MET A 448 5.65 -31.70 -10.04
CA MET A 448 6.62 -31.66 -11.13
C MET A 448 8.04 -31.98 -10.64
N THR A 449 8.49 -31.39 -9.56
CA THR A 449 9.86 -31.59 -9.04
C THR A 449 10.11 -33.00 -8.46
N ARG A 450 9.10 -33.87 -8.40
CA ARG A 450 9.27 -35.30 -8.09
C ARG A 450 9.73 -36.13 -9.30
N ARG A 451 9.70 -35.56 -10.51
CA ARG A 451 10.13 -36.22 -11.76
C ARG A 451 11.47 -35.58 -12.19
N THR A 452 12.38 -36.40 -12.70
CA THR A 452 13.72 -35.98 -13.10
C THR A 452 13.79 -35.31 -14.49
N ASP A 453 12.75 -35.52 -15.34
CA ASP A 453 12.78 -35.15 -16.76
C ASP A 453 11.89 -33.93 -17.08
N ILE A 454 11.68 -33.01 -16.14
CA ILE A 454 10.79 -31.89 -16.38
C ILE A 454 11.53 -30.70 -16.99
N PRO A 455 11.04 -30.15 -18.11
CA PRO A 455 11.60 -28.96 -18.69
C PRO A 455 11.42 -27.77 -17.72
N TRP A 456 12.42 -26.92 -17.62
CA TRP A 456 12.46 -25.73 -16.75
C TRP A 456 11.25 -24.80 -16.90
N ILE A 457 10.60 -24.81 -18.06
CA ILE A 457 9.43 -23.98 -18.36
C ILE A 457 8.24 -24.27 -17.43
N GLY A 458 8.08 -25.52 -16.96
CA GLY A 458 7.01 -25.93 -16.08
C GLY A 458 7.04 -25.17 -14.74
N PRO A 459 8.11 -25.26 -13.95
CA PRO A 459 8.27 -24.48 -12.72
C PRO A 459 8.17 -22.97 -12.94
N VAL A 460 8.69 -22.43 -14.06
CA VAL A 460 8.58 -21.00 -14.39
C VAL A 460 7.12 -20.57 -14.61
N MET A 461 6.33 -21.41 -15.31
CA MET A 461 4.90 -21.15 -15.48
C MET A 461 4.15 -21.18 -14.13
N MET A 462 4.46 -22.14 -13.25
CA MET A 462 3.86 -22.21 -11.92
C MET A 462 4.20 -20.94 -11.09
N TYR A 463 5.46 -20.53 -11.11
CA TYR A 463 5.91 -19.30 -10.46
C TYR A 463 5.18 -18.05 -11.00
N SER A 464 4.94 -18.01 -12.30
CA SER A 464 4.22 -16.93 -12.97
C SER A 464 2.76 -16.85 -12.53
N LEU A 465 2.06 -17.99 -12.44
CA LEU A 465 0.67 -18.06 -12.01
C LEU A 465 0.51 -17.66 -10.53
N ILE A 466 1.44 -18.05 -9.65
CA ILE A 466 1.46 -17.64 -8.24
C ILE A 466 1.51 -16.11 -8.14
N ASN A 467 2.40 -15.46 -8.89
CA ASN A 467 2.52 -14.00 -8.90
C ASN A 467 1.24 -13.31 -9.43
N ALA A 468 0.59 -13.89 -10.44
CA ALA A 468 -0.68 -13.36 -10.95
C ALA A 468 -1.81 -13.50 -9.91
N GLY A 469 -1.92 -14.64 -9.24
CA GLY A 469 -2.87 -14.90 -8.15
C GLY A 469 -2.70 -13.90 -7.02
N GLN A 470 -1.46 -13.70 -6.58
CA GLN A 470 -1.11 -12.74 -5.54
C GLN A 470 -1.50 -11.30 -5.93
N SER A 471 -1.32 -10.89 -7.18
CA SER A 471 -1.68 -9.54 -7.62
C SER A 471 -3.19 -9.30 -7.53
N ILE A 472 -4.01 -10.29 -7.90
CA ILE A 472 -5.47 -10.20 -7.81
C ILE A 472 -5.93 -10.21 -6.35
N GLY A 473 -5.42 -11.16 -5.56
CA GLY A 473 -5.82 -11.33 -4.17
C GLY A 473 -5.41 -10.14 -3.29
N SER A 474 -4.16 -9.68 -3.41
CA SER A 474 -3.66 -8.54 -2.64
C SER A 474 -4.47 -7.26 -2.90
N THR A 475 -4.84 -6.99 -4.16
CA THR A 475 -5.69 -5.84 -4.52
C THR A 475 -7.05 -5.93 -3.85
N ALA A 476 -7.69 -7.09 -3.86
CA ALA A 476 -9.00 -7.29 -3.25
C ALA A 476 -8.97 -7.17 -1.72
N ILE A 477 -7.94 -7.72 -1.06
CA ILE A 477 -7.78 -7.65 0.40
C ILE A 477 -7.50 -6.23 0.86
N VAL A 478 -6.60 -5.51 0.16
CA VAL A 478 -6.29 -4.11 0.47
C VAL A 478 -7.54 -3.24 0.27
N ALA A 479 -8.31 -3.45 -0.79
CA ALA A 479 -9.57 -2.74 -0.97
C ALA A 479 -10.59 -3.07 0.13
N TYR A 480 -10.66 -4.32 0.57
CA TYR A 480 -11.53 -4.74 1.68
C TYR A 480 -11.20 -4.01 3.00
N ILE A 481 -9.92 -3.97 3.40
CA ILE A 481 -9.52 -3.29 4.65
C ILE A 481 -9.76 -1.77 4.58
N ILE A 482 -9.55 -1.16 3.41
CA ILE A 482 -9.82 0.26 3.17
C ILE A 482 -11.31 0.56 3.35
N ASP A 483 -12.19 -0.25 2.77
CA ASP A 483 -13.64 -0.06 2.89
C ASP A 483 -14.15 -0.28 4.32
N CYS A 484 -13.53 -1.20 5.06
CA CYS A 484 -13.90 -1.49 6.45
C CYS A 484 -13.41 -0.44 7.45
N HIS A 485 -12.26 0.19 7.20
CA HIS A 485 -11.59 1.12 8.12
C HIS A 485 -11.32 2.48 7.45
N ARG A 486 -12.30 3.05 6.74
CA ARG A 486 -12.11 4.27 5.92
C ARG A 486 -11.35 5.39 6.63
N GLN A 487 -11.71 5.70 7.88
CA GLN A 487 -11.09 6.78 8.66
C GLN A 487 -9.72 6.41 9.24
N TYR A 488 -9.45 5.12 9.45
CA TYR A 488 -8.25 4.60 10.12
C TYR A 488 -7.43 3.66 9.24
N THR A 489 -7.57 3.80 7.93
CA THR A 489 -6.89 2.94 6.96
C THR A 489 -5.37 2.97 7.13
N ALA A 490 -4.80 4.14 7.39
CA ALA A 490 -3.35 4.30 7.55
C ALA A 490 -2.82 3.54 8.77
N GLU A 491 -3.53 3.63 9.91
CA GLU A 491 -3.19 2.94 11.14
C GLU A 491 -3.34 1.42 10.99
N ALA A 492 -4.46 0.98 10.40
CA ALA A 492 -4.71 -0.43 10.14
C ALA A 492 -3.66 -1.03 9.20
N MET A 493 -3.33 -0.36 8.09
CA MET A 493 -2.31 -0.79 7.14
C MET A 493 -0.89 -0.77 7.73
N SER A 494 -0.60 0.14 8.66
CA SER A 494 0.70 0.15 9.36
C SER A 494 0.91 -1.12 10.17
N VAL A 495 -0.13 -1.61 10.86
CA VAL A 495 -0.08 -2.89 11.60
C VAL A 495 0.10 -4.07 10.66
N VAL A 496 -0.65 -4.11 9.55
CA VAL A 496 -0.53 -5.17 8.53
C VAL A 496 0.89 -5.22 7.98
N ASN A 497 1.45 -4.08 7.59
CA ASN A 497 2.79 -4.00 7.02
C ASN A 497 3.89 -4.34 8.04
N LEU A 498 3.76 -3.88 9.30
CA LEU A 498 4.70 -4.29 10.35
C LEU A 498 4.73 -5.80 10.50
N THR A 499 3.56 -6.43 10.67
CA THR A 499 3.47 -7.86 10.93
C THR A 499 3.93 -8.67 9.70
N LYS A 500 3.52 -8.24 8.49
CA LYS A 500 4.03 -8.81 7.23
C LYS A 500 5.55 -8.84 7.20
N ASN A 501 6.19 -7.73 7.51
CA ASN A 501 7.64 -7.60 7.45
C ASN A 501 8.35 -8.40 8.56
N LEU A 502 7.75 -8.50 9.76
CA LEU A 502 8.25 -9.37 10.83
C LEU A 502 8.19 -10.86 10.45
N VAL A 503 7.08 -11.29 9.87
CA VAL A 503 6.92 -12.67 9.38
C VAL A 503 7.92 -12.96 8.26
N LEU A 504 8.06 -12.04 7.31
CA LEU A 504 9.01 -12.17 6.20
C LEU A 504 10.46 -12.28 6.73
N TYR A 505 10.83 -11.44 7.69
CA TYR A 505 12.13 -11.54 8.36
C TYR A 505 12.35 -12.95 8.91
N GLY A 506 11.38 -13.49 9.66
CA GLY A 506 11.49 -14.85 10.21
C GLY A 506 11.74 -15.90 9.13
N PHE A 507 10.97 -15.87 8.05
CA PHE A 507 11.12 -16.85 6.95
C PHE A 507 12.46 -16.71 6.21
N THR A 508 12.95 -15.51 6.00
CA THR A 508 14.22 -15.30 5.28
C THR A 508 15.43 -15.83 6.05
N GLN A 509 15.34 -15.99 7.38
CA GLN A 509 16.44 -16.53 8.21
C GLN A 509 16.69 -18.02 7.98
N PHE A 510 15.70 -18.79 7.55
CA PHE A 510 15.81 -20.24 7.42
C PHE A 510 15.30 -20.79 6.08
N ALA A 511 14.84 -19.94 5.15
CA ALA A 511 14.21 -20.39 3.91
C ALA A 511 15.10 -21.29 3.06
N ALA A 512 16.39 -20.99 2.93
CA ALA A 512 17.33 -21.80 2.17
C ALA A 512 17.60 -23.16 2.83
N ASP A 513 17.83 -23.15 4.14
CA ASP A 513 18.05 -24.39 4.92
C ASP A 513 16.79 -25.27 4.94
N TRP A 514 15.61 -24.65 4.99
CA TRP A 514 14.34 -25.36 4.92
C TRP A 514 14.18 -26.12 3.61
N VAL A 515 14.48 -25.46 2.48
CA VAL A 515 14.40 -26.10 1.15
C VAL A 515 15.41 -27.23 0.99
N THR A 516 16.63 -27.04 1.49
CA THR A 516 17.67 -28.08 1.42
C THR A 516 17.36 -29.27 2.32
N ALA A 517 16.80 -29.04 3.51
CA ALA A 517 16.46 -30.08 4.47
C ALA A 517 15.23 -30.90 4.08
N GLN A 518 14.16 -30.27 3.61
CA GLN A 518 12.90 -30.94 3.27
C GLN A 518 12.79 -31.33 1.78
N GLY A 519 13.61 -30.76 0.94
CA GLY A 519 13.52 -30.88 -0.51
C GLY A 519 12.41 -30.03 -1.12
N ILE A 520 12.58 -29.66 -2.38
CA ILE A 520 11.68 -28.77 -3.12
C ILE A 520 10.22 -29.28 -3.12
N PRO A 521 9.93 -30.59 -3.40
CA PRO A 521 8.57 -31.07 -3.46
C PRO A 521 7.77 -30.87 -2.16
N ASN A 522 8.40 -31.16 -1.02
CA ASN A 522 7.74 -31.05 0.28
C ASN A 522 7.57 -29.59 0.70
N THR A 523 8.56 -28.74 0.42
CA THR A 523 8.49 -27.31 0.69
C THR A 523 7.35 -26.67 -0.10
N MET A 524 7.24 -26.94 -1.42
CA MET A 524 6.14 -26.40 -2.24
C MET A 524 4.78 -26.95 -1.81
N GLY A 525 4.70 -28.23 -1.41
CA GLY A 525 3.48 -28.81 -0.85
C GLY A 525 3.06 -28.15 0.47
N THR A 526 4.02 -27.83 1.34
CA THR A 526 3.76 -27.11 2.59
C THR A 526 3.26 -25.71 2.32
N LEU A 527 3.89 -24.96 1.40
CA LEU A 527 3.44 -23.64 0.96
C LEU A 527 2.02 -23.68 0.40
N ALA A 528 1.70 -24.67 -0.43
CA ALA A 528 0.35 -24.88 -0.94
C ALA A 528 -0.67 -25.08 0.19
N GLY A 529 -0.35 -25.93 1.18
CA GLY A 529 -1.23 -26.21 2.31
C GLY A 529 -1.47 -24.98 3.19
N VAL A 530 -0.41 -24.25 3.53
CA VAL A 530 -0.50 -23.02 4.34
C VAL A 530 -1.29 -21.94 3.59
N THR A 531 -1.01 -21.73 2.31
CA THR A 531 -1.73 -20.76 1.46
C THR A 531 -3.21 -21.13 1.35
N ALA A 532 -3.54 -22.39 1.12
CA ALA A 532 -4.93 -22.87 1.09
C ALA A 532 -5.63 -22.60 2.42
N PHE A 533 -4.99 -22.93 3.55
CA PHE A 533 -5.55 -22.65 4.87
C PHE A 533 -5.83 -21.18 5.07
N CYS A 534 -4.86 -20.30 4.75
CA CYS A 534 -5.02 -18.85 4.88
C CYS A 534 -6.17 -18.33 4.02
N ILE A 535 -6.27 -18.77 2.76
CA ILE A 535 -7.36 -18.33 1.87
C ILE A 535 -8.71 -18.87 2.35
N LEU A 536 -8.77 -20.07 2.89
CA LEU A 536 -10.01 -20.64 3.44
C LEU A 536 -10.54 -19.88 4.68
N THR A 537 -9.67 -19.18 5.41
CA THR A 537 -10.13 -18.26 6.50
C THR A 537 -10.99 -17.12 5.97
N THR A 538 -11.02 -16.89 4.68
CA THR A 538 -11.95 -15.95 4.02
C THR A 538 -13.40 -16.35 4.20
N VAL A 539 -13.71 -17.64 4.27
CA VAL A 539 -15.10 -18.13 4.42
C VAL A 539 -15.73 -17.62 5.71
N PRO A 540 -15.15 -17.82 6.90
CA PRO A 540 -15.69 -17.22 8.11
C PRO A 540 -15.67 -15.70 8.07
N MET A 541 -14.67 -15.05 7.47
CA MET A 541 -14.65 -13.60 7.36
C MET A 541 -15.75 -13.07 6.43
N TYR A 542 -16.06 -13.76 5.35
CA TYR A 542 -17.18 -13.43 4.46
C TYR A 542 -18.52 -13.50 5.19
N ILE A 543 -18.72 -14.54 6.01
CA ILE A 543 -19.98 -14.78 6.75
C ILE A 543 -20.12 -13.80 7.93
N TYR A 544 -19.07 -13.60 8.71
CA TYR A 544 -19.10 -12.83 9.97
C TYR A 544 -18.51 -11.42 9.85
N GLY A 545 -18.01 -10.99 8.69
CA GLY A 545 -17.33 -9.71 8.48
C GLY A 545 -18.20 -8.51 8.91
N LYS A 546 -19.48 -8.49 8.55
CA LYS A 546 -20.44 -7.46 8.99
C LYS A 546 -20.55 -7.36 10.51
N ARG A 547 -20.54 -8.49 11.22
CA ARG A 547 -20.53 -8.52 12.69
C ARG A 547 -19.21 -8.03 13.26
N ALA A 548 -18.10 -8.35 12.63
CA ALA A 548 -16.78 -7.84 13.02
C ALA A 548 -16.70 -6.31 12.90
N ARG A 549 -17.20 -5.72 11.80
CA ARG A 549 -17.31 -4.25 11.62
C ARG A 549 -18.20 -3.63 12.70
N SER A 550 -19.33 -4.23 12.98
CA SER A 550 -20.24 -3.79 14.05
C SER A 550 -19.58 -3.85 15.43
N TRP A 551 -18.77 -4.88 15.71
CA TRP A 551 -18.02 -4.97 16.96
C TRP A 551 -17.02 -3.83 17.11
N ILE A 552 -16.26 -3.52 16.03
CA ILE A 552 -15.31 -2.40 16.02
C ILE A 552 -16.03 -1.07 16.26
N ALA A 553 -17.15 -0.82 15.57
CA ALA A 553 -17.93 0.41 15.73
C ALA A 553 -18.45 0.61 17.17
N ARG A 554 -18.85 -0.46 17.85
CA ARG A 554 -19.29 -0.39 19.25
C ARG A 554 -18.16 -0.16 20.25
N HIS A 555 -16.94 -0.55 19.89
CA HIS A 555 -15.76 -0.38 20.73
C HIS A 555 -14.85 0.74 20.21
N GLU A 556 -15.41 1.70 19.50
CA GLU A 556 -14.69 2.83 18.93
C GLU A 556 -13.81 3.58 19.96
N ALA A 557 -14.24 3.62 21.21
CA ALA A 557 -13.46 4.19 22.31
C ALA A 557 -12.09 3.50 22.54
N LEU A 558 -11.96 2.20 22.20
CA LEU A 558 -10.68 1.49 22.26
C LEU A 558 -9.72 1.96 21.17
N PHE A 559 -10.27 2.27 19.99
CA PHE A 559 -9.50 2.70 18.83
C PHE A 559 -9.24 4.22 18.85
N LEU A 560 -10.13 5.00 19.49
CA LEU A 560 -10.05 6.46 19.66
C LEU A 560 -9.48 6.91 21.02
N ALA A 561 -9.06 5.98 21.88
CA ALA A 561 -8.62 6.30 23.25
C ALA A 561 -7.54 7.40 23.32
N THR A 562 -6.80 7.61 22.22
CA THR A 562 -5.80 8.69 22.09
C THR A 562 -6.37 10.05 21.70
N GLU A 563 -7.57 10.13 21.13
CA GLU A 563 -8.18 11.41 20.72
C GLU A 563 -8.92 12.09 21.88
N LYS A 564 -9.65 11.33 22.69
CA LYS A 564 -10.35 11.84 23.90
C LYS A 564 -9.40 12.37 24.95
N LEU A 565 -8.14 11.92 25.00
CA LEU A 565 -7.10 12.49 25.86
C LEU A 565 -6.65 13.91 25.44
N ASN A 566 -7.00 14.38 24.25
CA ASN A 566 -6.69 15.72 23.77
C ASN A 566 -7.86 16.72 23.95
N ALA A 567 -9.08 16.25 24.11
CA ALA A 567 -10.26 17.11 24.30
C ALA A 567 -10.47 17.55 25.78
N GLY A 568 -9.67 17.04 26.69
CA GLY A 568 -9.75 17.31 28.14
C GLY A 568 -8.62 18.20 28.71
N LYS A 569 -7.91 18.99 27.85
CA LYS A 569 -6.97 20.03 28.31
C LYS A 569 -7.12 21.30 27.54
#